data_1c18446fb1d2662a451757d5234147b9
#
_entry.id   1c18446fb1d2662a451757d5234147b9
#
_cell.length_a   1.000
_cell.length_b   1.000
_cell.length_c   1.000
_cell.angle_alpha   90.00
_cell.angle_beta   90.00
_cell.angle_gamma   90.00
#
_symmetry.space_group_name_H-M   'P 1'
#
loop_
_entity.id
_entity.type
_entity.pdbx_description
1 polymer ?
#
loop_
_entity_poly.entity_id
_entity_poly.type
_entity_poly.pdbx_seq_one_letter_code
_entity_poly.pdbx_strand_id
1 'polypeptide(L)'
;MSQEASAEVAPGGTGTVPSPSVPYRPGSRGSGLGRFAATGADWLRSDVFLRTESGPVGWQKILLAVACVIGGAAVSLSRTVGAGSLNTIWIEDAKNLLNQALNSSFVATVKTPISGYYQEPARVITEIAIRFPLSWAPGIMSAAAALQYAVYGLVAYIASGPYLRSRWLRVLIAAPVCVIPLAYTQANNDLVTVQFIGLYGAFWTLLWIPGTRAGRILSPIVMLSVASTAALAIVLAPLVVARLIVDRSKNAIFLAAFWVAGVLLQMSLTLEGKSKHYLFGFNGPLFVLKYYAGRVVPRAIFGESALGGPGANYRGDLEPLHIINTAAHVALIGSAWAVVVVAVVLAVARFTDPNWALAVIAGLFSLAVFADAMLINTAVVQPRYVIAPALLLYTALVALLRPRRREEASRARATFGWLPVTAFAVLLAVAVTLNFRVTNGRTSSPPWTSVVAKATAACAHPGVTSYLYTHEWWQVSIPCYRVR
;
A
#
# COMPACT_ATOMS: atom_id res chain seq x y z
N MET A 1 26.37 69.94 29.10
CA MET A 1 26.16 70.08 30.57
C MET A 1 25.12 69.09 30.98
N SER A 2 25.46 68.34 32.04
CA SER A 2 24.65 67.41 32.88
C SER A 2 24.50 66.03 32.31
N GLN A 3 25.29 65.18 32.72
CA GLN A 3 25.53 64.36 33.94
C GLN A 3 24.87 62.99 33.84
N GLU A 4 25.76 62.01 33.78
CA GLU A 4 25.53 60.58 33.92
C GLU A 4 24.91 60.20 35.30
N ALA A 5 24.13 59.17 35.27
CA ALA A 5 23.91 58.39 36.49
C ALA A 5 23.99 56.90 36.13
N SER A 6 25.12 56.31 36.48
CA SER A 6 25.34 54.85 36.47
C SER A 6 24.53 54.22 37.60
N ALA A 7 23.75 53.20 37.28
CA ALA A 7 23.13 52.31 38.24
C ALA A 7 23.85 50.94 38.18
N GLU A 8 24.54 50.67 39.26
CA GLU A 8 25.25 49.44 39.60
C GLU A 8 24.22 48.33 39.90
N VAL A 9 24.27 47.24 39.13
CA VAL A 9 23.42 46.05 39.37
C VAL A 9 24.25 44.97 40.05
N ALA A 10 23.86 44.64 41.27
CA ALA A 10 24.45 43.61 42.11
C ALA A 10 24.19 42.18 41.52
N PRO A 11 25.10 41.21 41.67
CA PRO A 11 24.94 39.85 41.19
C PRO A 11 23.96 39.07 42.12
N GLY A 12 22.77 38.77 41.59
CA GLY A 12 21.78 37.92 42.24
C GLY A 12 22.14 36.44 42.17
N GLY A 13 22.13 35.81 43.34
CA GLY A 13 22.55 34.44 43.56
C GLY A 13 21.80 33.38 42.80
N THR A 14 22.55 32.39 42.37
CA THR A 14 22.06 31.13 41.76
C THR A 14 21.36 30.27 42.82
N GLY A 15 20.04 30.41 42.93
CA GLY A 15 19.19 29.50 43.67
C GLY A 15 19.02 28.18 42.89
N THR A 16 19.72 27.14 43.30
CA THR A 16 19.45 25.77 42.84
C THR A 16 18.09 25.33 43.38
N VAL A 17 17.11 25.21 42.47
CA VAL A 17 15.80 24.61 42.78
C VAL A 17 16.02 23.09 42.93
N PRO A 18 15.69 22.50 44.12
CA PRO A 18 15.79 21.07 44.29
C PRO A 18 14.73 20.38 43.43
N SER A 19 15.17 19.45 42.59
CA SER A 19 14.29 18.53 41.84
C SER A 19 13.36 17.78 42.83
N PRO A 20 12.07 17.68 42.54
CA PRO A 20 11.18 16.89 43.37
C PRO A 20 11.58 15.42 43.29
N SER A 21 12.01 14.85 44.39
CA SER A 21 12.29 13.43 44.54
C SER A 21 10.96 12.67 44.35
N VAL A 22 10.86 11.94 43.26
CA VAL A 22 9.73 11.01 43.02
C VAL A 22 9.80 9.91 44.08
N PRO A 23 8.77 9.69 44.87
CA PRO A 23 8.76 8.63 45.87
C PRO A 23 8.81 7.27 45.21
N TYR A 24 9.86 6.49 45.49
CA TYR A 24 9.98 5.09 45.13
C TYR A 24 8.81 4.30 45.74
N ARG A 25 7.86 3.90 44.93
CA ARG A 25 6.82 2.93 45.30
C ARG A 25 7.40 1.52 45.22
N PRO A 26 7.52 0.76 46.31
CA PRO A 26 7.92 -0.63 46.27
C PRO A 26 6.89 -1.42 45.43
N GLY A 27 7.38 -2.08 44.38
CA GLY A 27 6.57 -2.81 43.44
C GLY A 27 5.76 -3.94 44.09
N SER A 28 4.48 -3.97 43.78
CA SER A 28 3.62 -5.12 44.00
C SER A 28 4.25 -6.34 43.27
N ARG A 29 4.31 -7.49 43.97
CA ARG A 29 4.71 -8.79 43.45
C ARG A 29 3.65 -9.26 42.41
N GLY A 30 3.64 -8.65 41.23
CA GLY A 30 2.88 -9.14 40.09
C GLY A 30 3.49 -10.44 39.56
N SER A 31 2.65 -11.39 39.18
CA SER A 31 3.05 -12.63 38.53
C SER A 31 3.97 -12.33 37.32
N GLY A 32 4.92 -13.21 36.99
CA GLY A 32 5.86 -13.02 35.89
C GLY A 32 5.19 -12.63 34.57
N LEU A 33 4.02 -13.20 34.28
CA LEU A 33 3.16 -12.86 33.12
C LEU A 33 2.71 -11.38 33.14
N GLY A 34 2.35 -10.81 34.30
CA GLY A 34 1.96 -9.40 34.41
C GLY A 34 3.11 -8.44 34.10
N ARG A 35 4.34 -8.79 34.46
CA ARG A 35 5.54 -8.00 34.12
C ARG A 35 5.89 -8.08 32.64
N PHE A 36 5.81 -9.25 32.03
CA PHE A 36 6.02 -9.41 30.58
C PHE A 36 4.99 -8.61 29.76
N ALA A 37 3.72 -8.65 30.17
CA ALA A 37 2.66 -7.90 29.51
C ALA A 37 2.84 -6.37 29.65
N ALA A 38 3.27 -5.88 30.81
CA ALA A 38 3.57 -4.46 31.01
C ALA A 38 4.76 -4.00 30.18
N THR A 39 5.85 -4.78 30.13
CA THR A 39 7.04 -4.48 29.31
C THR A 39 6.70 -4.48 27.82
N GLY A 40 5.87 -5.43 27.37
CA GLY A 40 5.41 -5.49 25.97
C GLY A 40 4.55 -4.30 25.56
N ALA A 41 3.61 -3.88 26.43
CA ALA A 41 2.77 -2.71 26.17
C ALA A 41 3.58 -1.40 26.15
N ASP A 42 4.59 -1.28 26.99
CA ASP A 42 5.47 -0.10 27.01
C ASP A 42 6.33 -0.05 25.76
N TRP A 43 6.90 -1.18 25.31
CA TRP A 43 7.61 -1.26 24.03
C TRP A 43 6.70 -0.89 22.85
N LEU A 44 5.47 -1.39 22.81
CA LEU A 44 4.52 -1.01 21.77
C LEU A 44 4.26 0.51 21.74
N ARG A 45 4.20 1.16 22.90
CA ARG A 45 3.99 2.62 23.01
C ARG A 45 5.22 3.44 22.63
N SER A 46 6.42 2.99 22.99
CA SER A 46 7.67 3.74 22.79
C SER A 46 8.24 3.57 21.40
N ASP A 47 8.09 2.40 20.78
CA ASP A 47 8.81 2.03 19.57
C ASP A 47 7.92 1.73 18.36
N VAL A 48 6.66 1.28 18.60
CA VAL A 48 5.75 0.83 17.54
C VAL A 48 4.68 1.84 17.22
N PHE A 49 3.96 2.38 18.22
CA PHE A 49 2.85 3.31 17.99
C PHE A 49 3.23 4.74 18.38
N LEU A 50 4.01 5.36 17.51
CA LEU A 50 4.48 6.72 17.74
C LEU A 50 3.42 7.74 17.30
N ARG A 51 3.22 8.78 18.11
CA ARG A 51 2.29 9.87 17.78
C ARG A 51 2.91 10.81 16.76
N THR A 52 2.12 11.19 15.77
CA THR A 52 2.48 12.30 14.89
C THR A 52 2.25 13.63 15.61
N GLU A 53 2.99 14.65 15.18
CA GLU A 53 2.86 16.00 15.75
C GLU A 53 1.39 16.46 15.76
N SER A 54 0.97 17.03 16.88
CA SER A 54 -0.35 17.64 17.06
C SER A 54 -0.27 19.11 16.70
N GLY A 55 -1.28 19.62 16.01
CA GLY A 55 -1.39 21.04 15.70
C GLY A 55 -2.33 21.32 14.53
N PRO A 56 -2.70 22.57 14.31
CA PRO A 56 -3.49 22.96 13.14
C PRO A 56 -2.68 22.71 11.87
N VAL A 57 -3.32 22.10 10.89
CA VAL A 57 -2.72 21.96 9.56
C VAL A 57 -2.99 23.24 8.79
N GLY A 58 -1.94 24.03 8.55
CA GLY A 58 -2.06 25.24 7.73
C GLY A 58 -2.53 24.89 6.30
N TRP A 59 -3.28 25.79 5.68
CA TRP A 59 -3.84 25.61 4.34
C TRP A 59 -2.80 25.28 3.27
N GLN A 60 -1.57 25.78 3.42
CA GLN A 60 -0.43 25.46 2.54
C GLN A 60 -0.07 23.97 2.55
N LYS A 61 -0.09 23.34 3.74
CA LYS A 61 0.15 21.90 3.88
C LYS A 61 -0.98 21.08 3.26
N ILE A 62 -2.22 21.58 3.34
CA ILE A 62 -3.38 20.94 2.69
C ILE A 62 -3.24 21.03 1.17
N LEU A 63 -2.95 22.21 0.63
CA LEU A 63 -2.73 22.39 -0.81
C LEU A 63 -1.59 21.54 -1.33
N LEU A 64 -0.48 21.46 -0.60
CA LEU A 64 0.65 20.60 -0.96
C LEU A 64 0.23 19.12 -0.95
N ALA A 65 -0.52 18.67 0.05
CA ALA A 65 -1.03 17.31 0.10
C ALA A 65 -1.94 16.99 -1.08
N VAL A 66 -2.86 17.89 -1.42
CA VAL A 66 -3.74 17.77 -2.60
C VAL A 66 -2.92 17.75 -3.89
N ALA A 67 -1.95 18.64 -4.04
CA ALA A 67 -1.06 18.66 -5.19
C ALA A 67 -0.24 17.37 -5.33
N CYS A 68 0.25 16.82 -4.22
CA CYS A 68 0.96 15.52 -4.20
C CYS A 68 0.03 14.37 -4.60
N VAL A 69 -1.23 14.37 -4.14
CA VAL A 69 -2.22 13.34 -4.52
C VAL A 69 -2.55 13.43 -6.00
N ILE A 70 -2.85 14.63 -6.50
CA ILE A 70 -3.13 14.83 -7.93
C ILE A 70 -1.91 14.49 -8.78
N GLY A 71 -0.72 14.95 -8.40
CA GLY A 71 0.53 14.65 -9.10
C GLY A 71 0.87 13.16 -9.11
N GLY A 72 0.73 12.48 -7.96
CA GLY A 72 0.92 11.04 -7.85
C GLY A 72 -0.07 10.24 -8.70
N ALA A 73 -1.33 10.64 -8.71
CA ALA A 73 -2.36 10.05 -9.57
C ALA A 73 -2.06 10.27 -11.06
N ALA A 74 -1.67 11.50 -11.45
CA ALA A 74 -1.29 11.80 -12.83
C ALA A 74 -0.08 10.98 -13.30
N VAL A 75 0.95 10.84 -12.45
CA VAL A 75 2.11 9.98 -12.73
C VAL A 75 1.68 8.53 -12.89
N SER A 76 0.83 8.01 -12.01
CA SER A 76 0.30 6.64 -12.12
C SER A 76 -0.47 6.43 -13.42
N LEU A 77 -1.36 7.36 -13.79
CA LEU A 77 -2.15 7.30 -15.03
C LEU A 77 -1.28 7.36 -16.29
N SER A 78 -0.16 8.09 -16.25
CA SER A 78 0.75 8.23 -17.39
C SER A 78 1.55 6.96 -17.74
N ARG A 79 1.48 5.92 -16.90
CA ARG A 79 2.20 4.64 -17.09
C ARG A 79 1.62 3.78 -18.20
N THR A 80 0.32 3.85 -18.46
CA THR A 80 -0.34 3.05 -19.50
C THR A 80 -0.07 3.64 -20.86
N VAL A 81 0.61 2.90 -21.73
CA VAL A 81 0.85 3.27 -23.15
C VAL A 81 -0.34 2.90 -24.03
N GLY A 82 -0.27 3.16 -25.34
CA GLY A 82 -1.38 2.95 -26.26
C GLY A 82 -2.45 4.02 -26.12
N ALA A 83 -3.74 3.64 -26.02
CA ALA A 83 -4.85 4.57 -25.85
C ALA A 83 -4.90 5.19 -24.43
N GLY A 84 -4.01 4.78 -23.53
CA GLY A 84 -3.85 5.34 -22.19
C GLY A 84 -4.87 4.86 -21.17
N SER A 85 -4.57 5.08 -19.89
CA SER A 85 -5.44 4.64 -18.78
C SER A 85 -6.85 5.23 -18.84
N LEU A 86 -6.99 6.47 -19.34
CA LEU A 86 -8.27 7.17 -19.34
C LEU A 86 -9.20 6.71 -20.47
N ASN A 87 -8.67 6.03 -21.49
CA ASN A 87 -9.45 5.58 -22.65
C ASN A 87 -9.33 4.07 -22.92
N THR A 88 -8.93 3.29 -21.90
CA THR A 88 -8.93 1.83 -21.95
C THR A 88 -9.53 1.28 -20.67
N ILE A 89 -10.24 0.16 -20.78
CA ILE A 89 -10.73 -0.60 -19.63
C ILE A 89 -10.12 -2.00 -19.68
N TRP A 90 -9.93 -2.62 -18.53
CA TRP A 90 -9.22 -3.89 -18.47
C TRP A 90 -10.00 -4.94 -17.67
N ILE A 91 -9.93 -6.15 -18.11
CA ILE A 91 -10.44 -7.43 -17.59
C ILE A 91 -11.53 -7.30 -16.49
N GLU A 92 -11.11 -7.25 -15.22
CA GLU A 92 -12.03 -7.30 -14.09
C GLU A 92 -12.88 -6.03 -13.97
N ASP A 93 -12.31 -4.87 -14.26
CA ASP A 93 -13.04 -3.60 -14.28
C ASP A 93 -14.09 -3.60 -15.42
N ALA A 94 -13.77 -4.21 -16.56
CA ALA A 94 -14.68 -4.34 -17.68
C ALA A 94 -15.76 -5.41 -17.43
N LYS A 95 -15.29 -6.65 -17.24
CA LYS A 95 -16.15 -7.85 -17.18
C LYS A 95 -17.01 -7.88 -15.93
N ASN A 96 -16.44 -7.52 -14.78
CA ASN A 96 -17.10 -7.69 -13.51
C ASN A 96 -17.75 -6.39 -13.02
N LEU A 97 -17.05 -5.26 -13.06
CA LEU A 97 -17.60 -4.00 -12.55
C LEU A 97 -18.53 -3.33 -13.58
N LEU A 98 -17.98 -2.92 -14.73
CA LEU A 98 -18.74 -2.16 -15.71
C LEU A 98 -19.90 -2.97 -16.32
N ASN A 99 -19.64 -4.22 -16.70
CA ASN A 99 -20.67 -5.08 -17.28
C ASN A 99 -21.84 -5.29 -16.32
N GLN A 100 -21.58 -5.52 -15.03
CA GLN A 100 -22.64 -5.71 -14.04
C GLN A 100 -23.39 -4.40 -13.76
N ALA A 101 -22.68 -3.27 -13.64
CA ALA A 101 -23.31 -1.97 -13.42
C ALA A 101 -24.22 -1.54 -14.60
N LEU A 102 -23.88 -1.93 -15.83
CA LEU A 102 -24.70 -1.64 -17.02
C LEU A 102 -25.95 -2.51 -17.11
N ASN A 103 -25.90 -3.75 -16.62
CA ASN A 103 -26.92 -4.77 -16.87
C ASN A 103 -27.69 -5.22 -15.62
N SER A 104 -27.37 -4.68 -14.44
CA SER A 104 -28.03 -5.03 -13.18
C SER A 104 -28.41 -3.79 -12.38
N SER A 105 -29.27 -3.96 -11.36
CA SER A 105 -29.56 -2.89 -10.42
C SER A 105 -28.38 -2.68 -9.45
N PHE A 106 -28.25 -1.47 -8.89
CA PHE A 106 -27.22 -1.13 -7.89
C PHE A 106 -27.17 -2.16 -6.75
N VAL A 107 -28.32 -2.51 -6.18
CA VAL A 107 -28.39 -3.46 -5.07
C VAL A 107 -27.90 -4.86 -5.47
N ALA A 108 -28.24 -5.31 -6.69
CA ALA A 108 -27.76 -6.58 -7.21
C ALA A 108 -26.26 -6.55 -7.45
N THR A 109 -25.74 -5.45 -7.99
CA THR A 109 -24.31 -5.23 -8.25
C THR A 109 -23.51 -5.29 -6.95
N VAL A 110 -23.92 -4.55 -5.92
CA VAL A 110 -23.23 -4.52 -4.62
C VAL A 110 -23.22 -5.90 -3.94
N LYS A 111 -24.31 -6.67 -4.04
CA LYS A 111 -24.40 -8.03 -3.48
C LYS A 111 -23.65 -9.11 -4.26
N THR A 112 -23.13 -8.80 -5.45
CA THR A 112 -22.46 -9.81 -6.28
C THR A 112 -20.95 -9.82 -5.99
N PRO A 113 -20.37 -10.91 -5.48
CA PRO A 113 -18.94 -11.00 -5.24
C PRO A 113 -18.16 -11.07 -6.55
N ILE A 114 -16.91 -10.59 -6.53
CA ILE A 114 -15.93 -10.75 -7.60
C ILE A 114 -14.87 -11.73 -7.12
N SER A 115 -14.69 -12.84 -7.81
CA SER A 115 -13.69 -13.85 -7.46
C SER A 115 -13.74 -14.30 -5.99
N GLY A 116 -14.93 -14.32 -5.38
CA GLY A 116 -15.15 -14.81 -4.03
C GLY A 116 -14.96 -13.78 -2.90
N TYR A 117 -14.90 -12.47 -3.21
CA TYR A 117 -14.88 -11.40 -2.23
C TYR A 117 -15.62 -10.15 -2.71
N TYR A 118 -16.08 -9.34 -1.77
CA TYR A 118 -16.73 -8.07 -2.05
C TYR A 118 -15.74 -7.00 -2.44
N GLN A 119 -16.18 -6.06 -3.29
CA GLN A 119 -15.37 -4.96 -3.84
C GLN A 119 -16.17 -3.64 -3.75
N GLU A 120 -16.68 -3.32 -2.55
CA GLU A 120 -17.69 -2.28 -2.37
C GLU A 120 -17.27 -0.89 -2.90
N PRO A 121 -16.07 -0.37 -2.58
CA PRO A 121 -15.66 0.92 -3.12
C PRO A 121 -15.54 0.94 -4.65
N ALA A 122 -15.05 -0.14 -5.25
CA ALA A 122 -14.92 -0.24 -6.71
C ALA A 122 -16.29 -0.25 -7.38
N ARG A 123 -17.29 -0.93 -6.78
CA ARG A 123 -18.67 -0.97 -7.28
C ARG A 123 -19.35 0.38 -7.19
N VAL A 124 -19.22 1.06 -6.05
CA VAL A 124 -19.78 2.42 -5.87
C VAL A 124 -19.18 3.39 -6.90
N ILE A 125 -17.87 3.34 -7.12
CA ILE A 125 -17.20 4.20 -8.11
C ILE A 125 -17.70 3.87 -9.52
N THR A 126 -17.87 2.60 -9.86
CA THR A 126 -18.37 2.20 -11.18
C THR A 126 -19.82 2.64 -11.40
N GLU A 127 -20.67 2.52 -10.39
CA GLU A 127 -22.04 3.02 -10.43
C GLU A 127 -22.10 4.54 -10.63
N ILE A 128 -21.18 5.27 -10.02
CA ILE A 128 -21.02 6.70 -10.28
C ILE A 128 -20.58 6.91 -11.72
N ALA A 129 -19.58 6.16 -12.21
CA ALA A 129 -19.03 6.31 -13.55
C ALA A 129 -20.08 6.12 -14.65
N ILE A 130 -21.01 5.18 -14.50
CA ILE A 130 -22.09 4.95 -15.50
C ILE A 130 -23.19 6.01 -15.47
N ARG A 131 -23.19 6.98 -14.53
CA ARG A 131 -24.10 8.14 -14.54
C ARG A 131 -23.62 9.26 -15.48
N PHE A 132 -22.37 9.18 -15.92
CA PHE A 132 -21.78 10.07 -16.90
C PHE A 132 -21.83 9.43 -18.30
N PRO A 133 -21.50 10.17 -19.38
CA PRO A 133 -21.38 9.58 -20.71
C PRO A 133 -20.50 8.33 -20.69
N LEU A 134 -20.97 7.24 -21.29
CA LEU A 134 -20.32 5.93 -21.19
C LEU A 134 -18.86 5.95 -21.70
N SER A 135 -18.53 6.85 -22.63
CA SER A 135 -17.17 7.11 -23.10
C SER A 135 -16.20 7.55 -22.00
N TRP A 136 -16.70 8.09 -20.88
CA TRP A 136 -15.89 8.57 -19.76
C TRP A 136 -15.68 7.51 -18.67
N ALA A 137 -16.42 6.40 -18.72
CA ALA A 137 -16.40 5.39 -17.66
C ALA A 137 -14.98 4.88 -17.32
N PRO A 138 -14.13 4.47 -18.30
CA PRO A 138 -12.76 4.04 -17.99
C PRO A 138 -11.92 5.15 -17.36
N GLY A 139 -12.10 6.38 -17.81
CA GLY A 139 -11.39 7.54 -17.29
C GLY A 139 -11.71 7.81 -15.83
N ILE A 140 -13.00 7.78 -15.44
CA ILE A 140 -13.45 7.95 -14.06
C ILE A 140 -12.95 6.81 -13.18
N MET A 141 -13.07 5.56 -13.64
CA MET A 141 -12.63 4.38 -12.89
C MET A 141 -11.12 4.39 -12.67
N SER A 142 -10.33 4.61 -13.72
CA SER A 142 -8.86 4.64 -13.61
C SER A 142 -8.36 5.82 -12.80
N ALA A 143 -8.99 7.00 -12.93
CA ALA A 143 -8.64 8.17 -12.12
C ALA A 143 -8.92 7.93 -10.63
N ALA A 144 -10.06 7.28 -10.31
CA ALA A 144 -10.40 6.94 -8.93
C ALA A 144 -9.42 5.91 -8.34
N ALA A 145 -8.97 4.92 -9.11
CA ALA A 145 -7.94 3.97 -8.69
C ALA A 145 -6.61 4.68 -8.43
N ALA A 146 -6.16 5.54 -9.35
CA ALA A 146 -4.92 6.30 -9.22
C ALA A 146 -4.94 7.27 -8.03
N LEU A 147 -6.08 7.93 -7.77
CA LEU A 147 -6.27 8.79 -6.59
C LEU A 147 -6.18 7.98 -5.28
N GLN A 148 -6.76 6.79 -5.22
CA GLN A 148 -6.63 5.91 -4.05
C GLN A 148 -5.17 5.52 -3.81
N TYR A 149 -4.40 5.16 -4.85
CA TYR A 149 -2.96 4.90 -4.73
C TYR A 149 -2.22 6.10 -4.14
N ALA A 150 -2.47 7.29 -4.67
CA ALA A 150 -1.82 8.51 -4.19
C ALA A 150 -2.19 8.85 -2.74
N VAL A 151 -3.46 8.60 -2.34
CA VAL A 151 -3.90 8.74 -0.94
C VAL A 151 -3.18 7.75 -0.02
N TYR A 152 -3.03 6.49 -0.42
CA TYR A 152 -2.28 5.50 0.37
C TYR A 152 -0.80 5.88 0.49
N GLY A 153 -0.19 6.40 -0.58
CA GLY A 153 1.15 6.97 -0.54
C GLY A 153 1.27 8.16 0.42
N LEU A 154 0.30 9.08 0.39
CA LEU A 154 0.25 10.22 1.31
C LEU A 154 0.11 9.77 2.78
N VAL A 155 -0.73 8.77 3.05
CA VAL A 155 -0.86 8.18 4.40
C VAL A 155 0.46 7.58 4.85
N ALA A 156 1.15 6.81 4.00
CA ALA A 156 2.47 6.25 4.30
C ALA A 156 3.49 7.37 4.60
N TYR A 157 3.51 8.45 3.80
CA TYR A 157 4.38 9.60 4.03
C TYR A 157 4.14 10.30 5.37
N ILE A 158 2.87 10.52 5.73
CA ILE A 158 2.51 11.22 6.98
C ILE A 158 2.75 10.30 8.18
N ALA A 159 2.25 9.08 8.13
CA ALA A 159 2.32 8.11 9.21
C ALA A 159 3.77 7.71 9.56
N SER A 160 4.64 7.67 8.57
CA SER A 160 6.06 7.33 8.77
C SER A 160 6.90 8.45 9.43
N GLY A 161 6.36 9.66 9.59
CA GLY A 161 7.08 10.81 10.13
C GLY A 161 7.83 10.54 11.44
N PRO A 162 7.21 9.96 12.47
CA PRO A 162 7.87 9.65 13.74
C PRO A 162 9.00 8.61 13.63
N TYR A 163 8.89 7.68 12.69
CA TYR A 163 9.85 6.58 12.48
C TYR A 163 11.00 6.99 11.56
N LEU A 164 10.67 7.69 10.47
CA LEU A 164 11.57 8.12 9.43
C LEU A 164 11.66 9.65 9.42
N ARG A 165 12.51 10.20 10.27
CA ARG A 165 12.63 11.65 10.52
C ARG A 165 12.90 12.48 9.26
N SER A 166 13.68 11.92 8.30
CA SER A 166 13.99 12.58 7.04
C SER A 166 12.82 12.53 6.07
N ARG A 167 12.48 13.67 5.47
CA ARG A 167 11.46 13.76 4.40
C ARG A 167 11.79 12.87 3.20
N TRP A 168 13.08 12.70 2.88
CA TRP A 168 13.51 11.87 1.74
C TRP A 168 13.28 10.39 1.98
N LEU A 169 13.51 9.89 3.20
CA LEU A 169 13.18 8.50 3.55
C LEU A 169 11.68 8.24 3.47
N ARG A 170 10.87 9.23 3.88
CA ARG A 170 9.41 9.13 3.76
C ARG A 170 8.95 9.12 2.31
N VAL A 171 9.56 9.94 1.44
CA VAL A 171 9.30 9.90 0.00
C VAL A 171 9.69 8.54 -0.58
N LEU A 172 10.82 7.97 -0.17
CA LEU A 172 11.33 6.69 -0.68
C LEU A 172 10.38 5.51 -0.41
N ILE A 173 9.55 5.57 0.63
CA ILE A 173 8.54 4.55 0.92
C ILE A 173 7.14 4.90 0.41
N ALA A 174 6.85 6.19 0.15
CA ALA A 174 5.54 6.66 -0.27
C ALA A 174 5.41 6.75 -1.80
N ALA A 175 6.42 7.26 -2.50
CA ALA A 175 6.39 7.44 -3.95
C ALA A 175 6.24 6.11 -4.73
N PRO A 176 6.86 4.99 -4.31
CA PRO A 176 6.68 3.71 -4.99
C PRO A 176 5.23 3.23 -5.06
N VAL A 177 4.34 3.72 -4.19
CA VAL A 177 2.90 3.39 -4.23
C VAL A 177 2.26 3.79 -5.56
N CYS A 178 2.69 4.91 -6.15
CA CYS A 178 2.17 5.41 -7.44
C CYS A 178 2.93 4.85 -8.65
N VAL A 179 4.17 4.39 -8.46
CA VAL A 179 5.08 4.00 -9.56
C VAL A 179 5.69 2.61 -9.36
N ILE A 180 5.05 1.77 -8.56
CA ILE A 180 5.60 0.45 -8.21
C ILE A 180 6.06 -0.31 -9.46
N PRO A 181 7.31 -0.84 -9.48
CA PRO A 181 7.87 -1.52 -10.64
C PRO A 181 7.38 -2.98 -10.78
N LEU A 182 6.17 -3.26 -10.33
CA LEU A 182 5.60 -4.59 -10.22
C LEU A 182 4.17 -4.64 -10.75
N ALA A 183 3.74 -5.84 -11.14
CA ALA A 183 2.36 -6.17 -11.46
C ALA A 183 1.69 -5.22 -12.48
N TYR A 184 2.47 -4.60 -13.35
CA TYR A 184 1.97 -3.67 -14.36
C TYR A 184 0.97 -4.33 -15.33
N THR A 185 0.99 -5.66 -15.43
CA THR A 185 0.01 -6.41 -16.23
C THR A 185 -1.36 -6.50 -15.59
N GLN A 186 -1.46 -6.31 -14.27
CA GLN A 186 -2.69 -6.54 -13.52
C GLN A 186 -3.11 -5.39 -12.61
N ALA A 187 -2.20 -4.52 -12.19
CA ALA A 187 -2.47 -3.54 -11.14
C ALA A 187 -2.35 -2.07 -11.59
N ASN A 188 -2.29 -1.81 -12.90
CA ASN A 188 -2.07 -0.46 -13.38
C ASN A 188 -3.39 0.33 -13.51
N ASN A 189 -3.77 1.07 -12.45
CA ASN A 189 -4.99 1.89 -12.39
C ASN A 189 -6.29 1.11 -12.62
N ASP A 190 -6.36 -0.08 -12.05
CA ASP A 190 -7.49 -0.98 -12.11
C ASP A 190 -8.17 -1.01 -10.73
N LEU A 191 -9.47 -0.73 -10.66
CA LEU A 191 -10.21 -0.59 -9.40
C LEU A 191 -10.21 -1.86 -8.58
N VAL A 192 -10.34 -3.02 -9.23
CA VAL A 192 -10.37 -4.32 -8.55
C VAL A 192 -9.04 -4.62 -7.86
N THR A 193 -7.93 -4.12 -8.40
CA THR A 193 -6.59 -4.39 -7.87
C THR A 193 -6.10 -3.39 -6.82
N VAL A 194 -6.84 -2.29 -6.58
CA VAL A 194 -6.54 -1.30 -5.54
C VAL A 194 -6.35 -1.93 -4.16
N GLN A 195 -7.06 -3.01 -3.86
CA GLN A 195 -6.96 -3.73 -2.59
C GLN A 195 -5.54 -4.15 -2.23
N PHE A 196 -4.71 -4.56 -3.20
CA PHE A 196 -3.35 -5.02 -2.93
C PHE A 196 -2.42 -3.89 -2.49
N ILE A 197 -2.58 -2.71 -3.07
CA ILE A 197 -1.90 -1.49 -2.61
C ILE A 197 -2.53 -1.00 -1.30
N GLY A 198 -3.84 -1.14 -1.17
CA GLY A 198 -4.61 -0.76 0.00
C GLY A 198 -4.12 -1.42 1.29
N LEU A 199 -3.69 -2.70 1.24
CA LEU A 199 -3.11 -3.38 2.41
C LEU A 199 -1.89 -2.64 2.98
N TYR A 200 -1.04 -2.07 2.12
CA TYR A 200 0.04 -1.19 2.54
C TYR A 200 -0.47 0.11 3.18
N GLY A 201 -1.51 0.71 2.59
CA GLY A 201 -2.19 1.87 3.15
C GLY A 201 -2.79 1.58 4.53
N ALA A 202 -3.45 0.43 4.70
CA ALA A 202 -4.03 -0.02 5.96
C ALA A 202 -2.96 -0.30 7.03
N PHE A 203 -1.83 -0.91 6.67
CA PHE A 203 -0.69 -1.09 7.56
C PHE A 203 -0.23 0.25 8.15
N TRP A 204 0.01 1.25 7.31
CA TRP A 204 0.40 2.58 7.78
C TRP A 204 -0.69 3.29 8.55
N THR A 205 -1.96 3.10 8.17
CA THR A 205 -3.13 3.65 8.89
C THR A 205 -3.21 3.11 10.32
N LEU A 206 -2.89 1.83 10.53
CA LEU A 206 -2.87 1.22 11.86
C LEU A 206 -1.70 1.71 12.71
N LEU A 207 -0.53 1.94 12.12
CA LEU A 207 0.62 2.52 12.83
C LEU A 207 0.42 4.02 13.12
N TRP A 208 -0.43 4.70 12.38
CA TRP A 208 -0.63 6.13 12.50
C TRP A 208 -1.50 6.51 13.69
N ILE A 209 -0.95 7.26 14.68
CA ILE A 209 -1.73 7.98 15.69
C ILE A 209 -1.87 9.44 15.24
N PRO A 210 -2.98 9.81 14.59
CA PRO A 210 -3.13 11.13 14.01
C PRO A 210 -3.30 12.21 15.10
N GLY A 211 -2.43 13.23 15.07
CA GLY A 211 -2.53 14.41 15.93
C GLY A 211 -3.54 15.44 15.42
N THR A 212 -3.99 15.37 14.16
CA THR A 212 -4.85 16.36 13.51
C THR A 212 -6.28 15.85 13.30
N ARG A 213 -7.26 16.75 13.14
CA ARG A 213 -8.65 16.39 12.83
C ARG A 213 -8.75 15.69 11.46
N ALA A 214 -8.05 16.23 10.45
CA ALA A 214 -8.04 15.64 9.10
C ALA A 214 -7.51 14.20 9.13
N GLY A 215 -6.44 13.93 9.86
CA GLY A 215 -5.90 12.57 10.00
C GLY A 215 -6.87 11.63 10.74
N ARG A 216 -7.57 12.13 11.75
CA ARG A 216 -8.58 11.34 12.49
C ARG A 216 -9.80 10.98 11.64
N ILE A 217 -10.11 11.74 10.60
CA ILE A 217 -11.17 11.44 9.63
C ILE A 217 -10.63 10.54 8.52
N LEU A 218 -9.46 10.85 7.97
CA LEU A 218 -8.89 10.12 6.84
C LEU A 218 -8.56 8.66 7.20
N SER A 219 -8.00 8.42 8.39
CA SER A 219 -7.56 7.07 8.77
C SER A 219 -8.70 6.03 8.80
N PRO A 220 -9.89 6.28 9.41
CA PRO A 220 -10.98 5.31 9.34
C PRO A 220 -11.59 5.17 7.95
N ILE A 221 -11.60 6.22 7.12
CA ILE A 221 -12.06 6.13 5.72
C ILE A 221 -11.16 5.18 4.93
N VAL A 222 -9.83 5.31 5.06
CA VAL A 222 -8.87 4.41 4.43
C VAL A 222 -9.07 2.98 4.92
N MET A 223 -9.23 2.78 6.24
CA MET A 223 -9.46 1.45 6.78
C MET A 223 -10.75 0.83 6.26
N LEU A 224 -11.86 1.57 6.23
CA LEU A 224 -13.13 1.11 5.68
C LEU A 224 -12.99 0.72 4.20
N SER A 225 -12.35 1.57 3.39
CA SER A 225 -12.11 1.30 1.97
C SER A 225 -11.33 0.01 1.77
N VAL A 226 -10.26 -0.21 2.53
CA VAL A 226 -9.42 -1.41 2.38
C VAL A 226 -10.12 -2.65 2.92
N ALA A 227 -10.70 -2.59 4.10
CA ALA A 227 -11.31 -3.76 4.74
C ALA A 227 -12.57 -4.24 4.00
N SER A 228 -13.34 -3.34 3.37
CA SER A 228 -14.51 -3.71 2.54
C SER A 228 -14.13 -4.22 1.14
N THR A 229 -12.85 -4.16 0.78
CA THR A 229 -12.36 -4.59 -0.53
C THR A 229 -11.45 -5.82 -0.44
N ALA A 230 -10.58 -5.87 0.57
CA ALA A 230 -9.51 -6.86 0.68
C ALA A 230 -9.84 -7.94 1.71
N ALA A 231 -10.14 -9.15 1.27
CA ALA A 231 -10.26 -10.31 2.17
C ALA A 231 -8.96 -10.54 2.95
N LEU A 232 -7.80 -10.29 2.33
CA LEU A 232 -6.46 -10.37 2.95
C LEU A 232 -6.26 -9.36 4.11
N ALA A 233 -7.20 -8.43 4.36
CA ALA A 233 -7.08 -7.50 5.49
C ALA A 233 -7.12 -8.21 6.86
N ILE A 234 -7.54 -9.48 6.91
CA ILE A 234 -7.52 -10.30 8.12
C ILE A 234 -6.11 -10.45 8.70
N VAL A 235 -5.08 -10.45 7.86
CA VAL A 235 -3.67 -10.55 8.28
C VAL A 235 -3.24 -9.41 9.20
N LEU A 236 -3.94 -8.27 9.15
CA LEU A 236 -3.67 -7.11 9.99
C LEU A 236 -4.23 -7.23 11.42
N ALA A 237 -4.93 -8.32 11.76
CA ALA A 237 -5.52 -8.55 13.08
C ALA A 237 -4.55 -8.31 14.26
N PRO A 238 -3.30 -8.83 14.25
CA PRO A 238 -2.37 -8.59 15.34
C PRO A 238 -2.07 -7.09 15.56
N LEU A 239 -2.01 -6.32 14.46
CA LEU A 239 -1.73 -4.89 14.52
C LEU A 239 -2.95 -4.10 15.02
N VAL A 240 -4.17 -4.51 14.65
CA VAL A 240 -5.42 -3.93 15.17
C VAL A 240 -5.52 -4.14 16.69
N VAL A 241 -5.26 -5.36 17.15
CA VAL A 241 -5.28 -5.70 18.58
C VAL A 241 -4.20 -4.91 19.33
N ALA A 242 -2.97 -4.89 18.85
CA ALA A 242 -1.88 -4.13 19.44
C ALA A 242 -2.20 -2.63 19.51
N ARG A 243 -2.84 -2.08 18.46
CA ARG A 243 -3.29 -0.69 18.44
C ARG A 243 -4.32 -0.38 19.53
N LEU A 244 -5.31 -1.26 19.73
CA LEU A 244 -6.34 -1.09 20.79
C LEU A 244 -5.76 -1.20 22.21
N ILE A 245 -4.72 -2.03 22.40
CA ILE A 245 -4.03 -2.15 23.69
C ILE A 245 -3.32 -0.83 24.03
N VAL A 246 -2.69 -0.20 23.04
CA VAL A 246 -1.88 1.01 23.23
C VAL A 246 -2.72 2.29 23.25
N ASP A 247 -3.67 2.40 22.33
CA ASP A 247 -4.46 3.60 22.09
C ASP A 247 -5.96 3.26 22.15
N ARG A 248 -6.63 3.74 23.21
CA ARG A 248 -8.07 3.58 23.41
C ARG A 248 -8.87 4.79 22.94
N SER A 249 -8.29 5.60 22.06
CA SER A 249 -8.99 6.76 21.49
C SER A 249 -10.17 6.33 20.61
N LYS A 250 -11.14 7.24 20.44
CA LYS A 250 -12.26 7.01 19.50
C LYS A 250 -11.78 6.65 18.10
N ASN A 251 -10.66 7.22 17.66
CA ASN A 251 -10.07 6.89 16.35
C ASN A 251 -9.62 5.42 16.30
N ALA A 252 -8.92 4.90 17.29
CA ALA A 252 -8.51 3.50 17.35
C ALA A 252 -9.71 2.55 17.37
N ILE A 253 -10.77 2.91 18.10
CA ILE A 253 -12.02 2.13 18.15
C ILE A 253 -12.70 2.12 16.77
N PHE A 254 -12.81 3.26 16.08
CA PHE A 254 -13.37 3.31 14.73
C PHE A 254 -12.55 2.51 13.72
N LEU A 255 -11.21 2.58 13.79
CA LEU A 255 -10.35 1.76 12.94
C LEU A 255 -10.61 0.27 13.13
N ALA A 256 -10.68 -0.16 14.38
CA ALA A 256 -10.96 -1.56 14.70
C ALA A 256 -12.38 -1.97 14.29
N ALA A 257 -13.38 -1.12 14.52
CA ALA A 257 -14.78 -1.39 14.15
C ALA A 257 -14.93 -1.53 12.62
N PHE A 258 -14.33 -0.64 11.83
CA PHE A 258 -14.36 -0.73 10.37
C PHE A 258 -13.57 -1.92 9.84
N TRP A 259 -12.44 -2.24 10.47
CA TRP A 259 -11.71 -3.45 10.13
C TRP A 259 -12.54 -4.72 10.40
N VAL A 260 -13.15 -4.81 11.60
CA VAL A 260 -14.02 -5.95 11.97
C VAL A 260 -15.22 -6.05 11.01
N ALA A 261 -15.91 -4.94 10.74
CA ALA A 261 -17.05 -4.93 9.82
C ALA A 261 -16.65 -5.40 8.42
N GLY A 262 -15.50 -4.93 7.89
CA GLY A 262 -14.99 -5.36 6.60
C GLY A 262 -14.62 -6.85 6.57
N VAL A 263 -13.92 -7.35 7.59
CA VAL A 263 -13.57 -8.77 7.69
C VAL A 263 -14.83 -9.63 7.80
N LEU A 264 -15.82 -9.26 8.61
CA LEU A 264 -17.08 -9.99 8.72
C LEU A 264 -17.85 -9.99 7.39
N LEU A 265 -17.85 -8.86 6.68
CA LEU A 265 -18.42 -8.77 5.33
C LEU A 265 -17.77 -9.78 4.37
N GLN A 266 -16.44 -9.83 4.35
CA GLN A 266 -15.71 -10.78 3.49
C GLN A 266 -15.93 -12.24 3.92
N MET A 267 -15.96 -12.52 5.22
CA MET A 267 -16.18 -13.87 5.74
C MET A 267 -17.61 -14.37 5.49
N SER A 268 -18.62 -13.50 5.37
CA SER A 268 -19.99 -13.90 5.07
C SER A 268 -20.08 -14.71 3.78
N LEU A 269 -19.29 -14.37 2.76
CA LEU A 269 -19.22 -15.12 1.50
C LEU A 269 -18.69 -16.54 1.65
N THR A 270 -17.77 -16.73 2.58
CA THR A 270 -17.23 -18.06 2.89
C THR A 270 -18.29 -18.91 3.55
N LEU A 271 -19.01 -18.34 4.52
CA LEU A 271 -20.10 -19.02 5.24
C LEU A 271 -21.27 -19.38 4.31
N GLU A 272 -21.52 -18.57 3.28
CA GLU A 272 -22.54 -18.84 2.27
C GLU A 272 -22.07 -19.81 1.17
N GLY A 273 -20.85 -20.36 1.26
CA GLY A 273 -20.28 -21.27 0.25
C GLY A 273 -20.04 -20.61 -1.13
N LYS A 274 -20.14 -19.27 -1.21
CA LYS A 274 -19.96 -18.52 -2.45
C LYS A 274 -18.49 -18.23 -2.76
N SER A 275 -17.61 -18.39 -1.76
CA SER A 275 -16.18 -18.25 -1.95
C SER A 275 -15.53 -19.61 -2.16
N LYS A 276 -15.10 -19.89 -3.38
CA LYS A 276 -14.33 -21.09 -3.72
C LYS A 276 -12.87 -21.05 -3.25
N HIS A 277 -12.41 -19.89 -2.78
CA HIS A 277 -11.00 -19.63 -2.47
C HIS A 277 -10.59 -20.00 -1.04
N TYR A 278 -11.54 -20.22 -0.16
CA TYR A 278 -11.25 -20.58 1.25
C TYR A 278 -11.22 -22.09 1.52
N LEU A 279 -11.27 -22.91 0.49
CA LEU A 279 -10.95 -24.32 0.62
C LEU A 279 -9.43 -24.40 0.74
N PHE A 280 -8.95 -24.45 1.97
CA PHE A 280 -7.57 -24.58 2.37
C PHE A 280 -6.86 -25.71 1.61
N GLY A 281 -6.28 -25.39 0.48
CA GLY A 281 -5.20 -26.18 -0.06
C GLY A 281 -3.93 -25.73 0.66
N PHE A 282 -3.55 -26.42 1.71
CA PHE A 282 -2.39 -26.09 2.52
C PHE A 282 -1.11 -26.25 1.69
N ASN A 283 -0.68 -25.22 1.04
CA ASN A 283 0.69 -25.11 0.63
C ASN A 283 1.53 -24.96 1.91
N GLY A 284 2.39 -25.92 2.21
CA GLY A 284 3.16 -25.91 3.44
C GLY A 284 4.01 -24.63 3.61
N PRO A 285 4.44 -24.29 4.84
CA PRO A 285 5.23 -23.09 5.11
C PRO A 285 6.48 -22.96 4.24
N LEU A 286 7.10 -24.08 3.91
CA LEU A 286 8.29 -24.13 3.04
C LEU A 286 7.98 -23.66 1.62
N PHE A 287 6.78 -23.95 1.09
CA PHE A 287 6.32 -23.45 -0.20
C PHE A 287 6.22 -21.92 -0.16
N VAL A 288 5.55 -21.35 0.85
CA VAL A 288 5.43 -19.91 1.03
C VAL A 288 6.80 -19.23 1.09
N LEU A 289 7.72 -19.77 1.91
CA LEU A 289 9.08 -19.23 2.03
C LEU A 289 9.87 -19.30 0.72
N LYS A 290 9.79 -20.41 -0.01
CA LYS A 290 10.43 -20.57 -1.32
C LYS A 290 9.94 -19.53 -2.32
N TYR A 291 8.62 -19.30 -2.38
CA TYR A 291 8.04 -18.34 -3.30
C TYR A 291 8.26 -16.89 -2.85
N TYR A 292 8.24 -16.61 -1.56
CA TYR A 292 8.62 -15.31 -1.04
C TYR A 292 10.07 -14.98 -1.43
N ALA A 293 10.99 -15.92 -1.18
CA ALA A 293 12.40 -15.76 -1.47
C ALA A 293 12.69 -15.61 -2.98
N GLY A 294 12.02 -16.41 -3.81
CA GLY A 294 12.28 -16.43 -5.26
C GLY A 294 11.46 -15.44 -6.08
N ARG A 295 10.36 -14.89 -5.53
CA ARG A 295 9.47 -14.00 -6.29
C ARG A 295 9.30 -12.63 -5.68
N VAL A 296 9.04 -12.53 -4.36
CA VAL A 296 8.80 -11.23 -3.72
C VAL A 296 10.08 -10.41 -3.67
N VAL A 297 11.13 -10.97 -3.08
CA VAL A 297 12.39 -10.23 -2.87
C VAL A 297 13.06 -9.81 -4.17
N PRO A 298 13.25 -10.67 -5.18
CA PRO A 298 13.87 -10.26 -6.44
C PRO A 298 13.03 -9.23 -7.21
N ARG A 299 11.70 -9.39 -7.27
CA ARG A 299 10.82 -8.42 -7.91
C ARG A 299 10.80 -7.08 -7.20
N ALA A 300 10.82 -7.07 -5.87
CA ALA A 300 10.91 -5.83 -5.10
C ALA A 300 12.21 -5.07 -5.43
N ILE A 301 13.33 -5.74 -5.57
CA ILE A 301 14.63 -5.11 -5.79
C ILE A 301 14.83 -4.67 -7.24
N PHE A 302 14.50 -5.51 -8.22
CA PHE A 302 14.82 -5.30 -9.64
C PHE A 302 13.62 -4.97 -10.52
N GLY A 303 12.40 -5.09 -9.98
CA GLY A 303 11.19 -4.95 -10.75
C GLY A 303 10.83 -6.23 -11.52
N GLU A 304 9.70 -6.18 -12.22
CA GLU A 304 9.15 -7.36 -12.90
C GLU A 304 9.87 -7.68 -14.21
N SER A 305 10.32 -6.66 -14.96
CA SER A 305 11.00 -6.83 -16.24
C SER A 305 12.31 -7.62 -16.13
N ALA A 306 13.01 -7.53 -15.01
CA ALA A 306 14.26 -8.27 -14.80
C ALA A 306 14.06 -9.79 -14.67
N LEU A 307 12.85 -10.24 -14.34
CA LEU A 307 12.50 -11.64 -14.07
C LEU A 307 11.67 -12.30 -15.18
N GLY A 308 11.75 -11.81 -16.41
CA GLY A 308 11.09 -12.43 -17.54
C GLY A 308 10.25 -11.48 -18.39
N GLY A 309 10.11 -10.22 -17.95
CA GLY A 309 9.46 -9.17 -18.73
C GLY A 309 7.95 -9.33 -18.96
N PRO A 310 7.33 -8.36 -19.65
CA PRO A 310 5.88 -8.32 -19.91
C PRO A 310 5.36 -9.34 -20.91
N GLY A 311 6.27 -10.01 -21.61
CA GLY A 311 5.95 -11.05 -22.58
C GLY A 311 5.90 -12.47 -21.98
N ALA A 312 6.30 -12.64 -20.71
CA ALA A 312 5.99 -13.87 -20.01
C ALA A 312 4.46 -13.94 -19.89
N ASN A 313 3.87 -14.67 -20.80
CA ASN A 313 2.42 -14.81 -20.94
C ASN A 313 1.79 -15.01 -19.58
N TYR A 314 0.59 -14.46 -19.39
CA TYR A 314 -0.29 -14.71 -18.22
C TYR A 314 -0.36 -16.22 -17.86
N ARG A 315 -0.13 -17.12 -18.82
CA ARG A 315 0.06 -18.56 -18.61
C ARG A 315 1.46 -18.95 -18.15
N GLY A 316 2.51 -18.26 -18.56
CA GLY A 316 3.90 -18.55 -18.13
C GLY A 316 4.20 -18.19 -16.68
N ASP A 317 3.45 -17.23 -16.11
CA ASP A 317 3.49 -16.94 -14.66
C ASP A 317 2.89 -18.07 -13.80
N LEU A 318 2.18 -19.01 -14.41
CA LEU A 318 1.59 -20.17 -13.75
C LEU A 318 2.58 -21.33 -13.54
N GLU A 319 3.72 -21.31 -14.24
CA GLU A 319 4.77 -22.32 -14.07
C GLU A 319 5.91 -21.82 -13.19
N PRO A 320 5.83 -22.03 -11.88
CA PRO A 320 6.78 -21.49 -10.93
C PRO A 320 8.17 -22.11 -11.02
N LEU A 321 8.33 -23.25 -11.67
CA LEU A 321 9.55 -24.04 -11.68
C LEU A 321 10.53 -23.67 -12.80
N HIS A 322 10.07 -23.07 -13.91
CA HIS A 322 10.96 -22.70 -15.03
C HIS A 322 11.87 -21.50 -14.71
N ILE A 323 11.46 -20.63 -13.78
CA ILE A 323 12.22 -19.43 -13.41
C ILE A 323 13.51 -19.76 -12.64
N ILE A 324 13.57 -20.88 -11.94
CA ILE A 324 14.70 -21.22 -11.05
C ILE A 324 15.81 -22.00 -11.79
N ASN A 325 15.55 -22.43 -13.02
CA ASN A 325 16.45 -23.38 -13.72
C ASN A 325 17.57 -22.73 -14.54
N THR A 326 17.64 -21.41 -14.67
CA THR A 326 18.76 -20.75 -15.36
C THR A 326 19.73 -20.14 -14.34
N ALA A 327 21.03 -20.28 -14.59
CA ALA A 327 22.08 -19.68 -13.75
C ALA A 327 21.86 -18.16 -13.57
N ALA A 328 21.34 -17.47 -14.58
CA ALA A 328 21.01 -16.05 -14.53
C ALA A 328 19.91 -15.73 -13.49
N HIS A 329 18.84 -16.55 -13.41
CA HIS A 329 17.79 -16.36 -12.41
C HIS A 329 18.27 -16.61 -10.97
N VAL A 330 19.08 -17.66 -10.80
CA VAL A 330 19.70 -17.95 -9.48
C VAL A 330 20.59 -16.78 -9.05
N ALA A 331 21.42 -16.26 -9.97
CA ALA A 331 22.27 -15.09 -9.70
C ALA A 331 21.44 -13.85 -9.35
N LEU A 332 20.33 -13.61 -10.05
CA LEU A 332 19.43 -12.49 -9.78
C LEU A 332 18.76 -12.62 -8.40
N ILE A 333 18.28 -13.80 -8.04
CA ILE A 333 17.71 -14.07 -6.73
C ILE A 333 18.79 -13.86 -5.64
N GLY A 334 19.97 -14.41 -5.85
CA GLY A 334 21.10 -14.26 -4.92
C GLY A 334 21.50 -12.81 -4.72
N SER A 335 21.57 -12.01 -5.82
CA SER A 335 21.89 -10.59 -5.74
C SER A 335 20.81 -9.76 -5.06
N ALA A 336 19.53 -10.08 -5.23
CA ALA A 336 18.45 -9.43 -4.49
C ALA A 336 18.55 -9.70 -2.98
N TRP A 337 18.84 -10.94 -2.61
CA TRP A 337 19.07 -11.30 -1.21
C TRP A 337 20.35 -10.66 -0.65
N ALA A 338 21.39 -10.52 -1.46
CA ALA A 338 22.59 -9.79 -1.05
C ALA A 338 22.28 -8.35 -0.62
N VAL A 339 21.37 -7.65 -1.33
CA VAL A 339 20.89 -6.31 -0.90
C VAL A 339 20.25 -6.35 0.48
N VAL A 340 19.38 -7.34 0.74
CA VAL A 340 18.73 -7.51 2.06
C VAL A 340 19.75 -7.82 3.15
N VAL A 341 20.65 -8.77 2.89
CA VAL A 341 21.70 -9.17 3.85
C VAL A 341 22.65 -8.00 4.15
N VAL A 342 23.09 -7.26 3.12
CA VAL A 342 23.92 -6.07 3.29
C VAL A 342 23.21 -5.03 4.14
N ALA A 343 21.92 -4.77 3.92
CA ALA A 343 21.16 -3.84 4.75
C ALA A 343 21.12 -4.27 6.22
N VAL A 344 20.91 -5.56 6.50
CA VAL A 344 20.93 -6.11 7.86
C VAL A 344 22.35 -6.00 8.48
N VAL A 345 23.39 -6.39 7.74
CA VAL A 345 24.79 -6.31 8.20
C VAL A 345 25.17 -4.86 8.55
N LEU A 346 24.86 -3.90 7.69
CA LEU A 346 25.11 -2.49 7.94
C LEU A 346 24.38 -1.98 9.19
N ALA A 347 23.14 -2.43 9.41
CA ALA A 347 22.35 -2.09 10.59
C ALA A 347 22.95 -2.70 11.87
N VAL A 348 23.30 -4.00 11.86
CA VAL A 348 23.91 -4.71 12.99
C VAL A 348 25.30 -4.17 13.31
N ALA A 349 26.13 -3.92 12.29
CA ALA A 349 27.44 -3.33 12.42
C ALA A 349 27.39 -1.83 12.81
N ARG A 350 26.19 -1.29 13.01
CA ARG A 350 25.98 0.11 13.40
C ARG A 350 26.56 1.14 12.42
N PHE A 351 26.63 0.83 11.14
CA PHE A 351 26.92 1.82 10.10
C PHE A 351 25.74 2.77 9.88
N THR A 352 24.54 2.29 10.09
CA THR A 352 23.28 3.03 10.06
C THR A 352 22.71 3.22 11.47
N ASP A 353 21.63 3.99 11.61
CA ASP A 353 20.83 4.15 12.83
C ASP A 353 19.44 3.53 12.60
N PRO A 354 19.34 2.18 12.61
CA PRO A 354 18.14 1.50 12.21
C PRO A 354 16.97 1.73 13.16
N ASN A 355 15.76 1.85 12.59
CA ASN A 355 14.54 1.70 13.37
C ASN A 355 14.13 0.21 13.35
N TRP A 356 14.65 -0.56 14.31
CA TRP A 356 14.43 -2.01 14.38
C TRP A 356 12.96 -2.39 14.54
N ALA A 357 12.18 -1.64 15.33
CA ALA A 357 10.76 -1.92 15.50
C ALA A 357 10.01 -1.85 14.17
N LEU A 358 10.20 -0.77 13.41
CA LEU A 358 9.58 -0.62 12.09
C LEU A 358 10.11 -1.65 11.10
N ALA A 359 11.43 -1.92 11.09
CA ALA A 359 12.04 -2.88 10.16
C ALA A 359 11.49 -4.30 10.36
N VAL A 360 11.44 -4.75 11.62
CA VAL A 360 10.93 -6.10 11.96
C VAL A 360 9.44 -6.20 11.66
N ILE A 361 8.63 -5.23 12.08
CA ILE A 361 7.18 -5.27 11.86
C ILE A 361 6.87 -5.23 10.36
N ALA A 362 7.48 -4.33 9.61
CA ALA A 362 7.26 -4.25 8.16
C ALA A 362 7.74 -5.52 7.44
N GLY A 363 8.89 -6.08 7.84
CA GLY A 363 9.40 -7.34 7.29
C GLY A 363 8.49 -8.54 7.60
N LEU A 364 8.00 -8.65 8.83
CA LEU A 364 7.07 -9.71 9.22
C LEU A 364 5.73 -9.58 8.48
N PHE A 365 5.18 -8.37 8.38
CA PHE A 365 3.95 -8.16 7.62
C PHE A 365 4.13 -8.30 6.11
N SER A 366 5.32 -8.04 5.56
CA SER A 366 5.66 -8.37 4.18
C SER A 366 5.49 -9.87 3.91
N LEU A 367 6.07 -10.71 4.78
CA LEU A 367 5.93 -12.15 4.69
C LEU A 367 4.49 -12.61 4.97
N ALA A 368 3.84 -12.07 6.00
CA ALA A 368 2.51 -12.48 6.43
C ALA A 368 1.43 -12.18 5.36
N VAL A 369 1.46 -10.99 4.73
CA VAL A 369 0.53 -10.65 3.64
C VAL A 369 0.73 -11.56 2.44
N PHE A 370 1.98 -11.90 2.11
CA PHE A 370 2.25 -12.86 1.05
C PHE A 370 1.79 -14.27 1.41
N ALA A 371 2.04 -14.71 2.64
CA ALA A 371 1.62 -16.01 3.14
C ALA A 371 0.10 -16.17 3.10
N ASP A 372 -0.64 -15.15 3.56
CA ASP A 372 -2.10 -15.13 3.54
C ASP A 372 -2.65 -15.24 2.10
N ALA A 373 -2.08 -14.48 1.16
CA ALA A 373 -2.43 -14.59 -0.25
C ALA A 373 -2.16 -15.99 -0.82
N MET A 374 -1.09 -16.67 -0.38
CA MET A 374 -0.73 -18.02 -0.84
C MET A 374 -1.57 -19.12 -0.19
N LEU A 375 -1.98 -18.94 1.06
CA LEU A 375 -2.84 -19.88 1.76
C LEU A 375 -4.28 -19.87 1.20
N ILE A 376 -4.74 -18.70 0.75
CA ILE A 376 -6.09 -18.53 0.18
C ILE A 376 -6.13 -18.99 -1.30
N ASN A 377 -5.05 -18.80 -2.06
CA ASN A 377 -4.97 -19.12 -3.50
C ASN A 377 -4.03 -20.31 -3.74
N THR A 378 -4.58 -21.48 -3.81
CA THR A 378 -3.87 -22.75 -3.81
C THR A 378 -3.08 -23.10 -5.07
N ALA A 379 -3.27 -22.39 -6.18
CA ALA A 379 -2.72 -22.83 -7.47
C ALA A 379 -1.76 -21.85 -8.15
N VAL A 380 -1.86 -20.54 -7.89
CA VAL A 380 -1.20 -19.55 -8.76
C VAL A 380 -0.72 -18.33 -8.00
N VAL A 381 0.59 -18.07 -8.07
CA VAL A 381 1.18 -16.81 -7.58
C VAL A 381 0.91 -15.70 -8.60
N GLN A 382 -0.16 -14.94 -8.41
CA GLN A 382 -0.44 -13.79 -9.27
C GLN A 382 0.55 -12.64 -8.98
N PRO A 383 1.00 -11.88 -10.01
CA PRO A 383 1.90 -10.74 -9.81
C PRO A 383 1.39 -9.70 -8.81
N ARG A 384 0.08 -9.48 -8.75
CA ARG A 384 -0.56 -8.55 -7.82
C ARG A 384 -0.38 -8.90 -6.33
N TYR A 385 -0.14 -10.18 -5.99
CA TYR A 385 0.10 -10.60 -4.60
C TYR A 385 1.47 -10.19 -4.06
N VAL A 386 2.37 -9.75 -4.94
CA VAL A 386 3.71 -9.28 -4.57
C VAL A 386 3.71 -7.79 -4.18
N ILE A 387 2.68 -7.02 -4.53
CA ILE A 387 2.66 -5.56 -4.41
C ILE A 387 2.80 -5.09 -2.96
N ALA A 388 1.85 -5.44 -2.08
CA ALA A 388 1.92 -5.03 -0.67
C ALA A 388 3.16 -5.59 0.04
N PRO A 389 3.54 -6.88 -0.14
CA PRO A 389 4.78 -7.41 0.37
C PRO A 389 6.02 -6.61 -0.04
N ALA A 390 6.14 -6.21 -1.31
CA ALA A 390 7.28 -5.42 -1.79
C ALA A 390 7.32 -4.02 -1.15
N LEU A 391 6.19 -3.32 -1.06
CA LEU A 391 6.10 -2.00 -0.40
C LEU A 391 6.47 -2.08 1.09
N LEU A 392 6.06 -3.15 1.77
CA LEU A 392 6.44 -3.41 3.16
C LEU A 392 7.93 -3.75 3.27
N LEU A 393 8.50 -4.50 2.32
CA LEU A 393 9.93 -4.77 2.25
C LEU A 393 10.74 -3.48 2.02
N TYR A 394 10.28 -2.57 1.16
CA TYR A 394 10.91 -1.23 1.01
C TYR A 394 10.91 -0.48 2.34
N THR A 395 9.80 -0.53 3.07
CA THR A 395 9.71 0.08 4.41
C THR A 395 10.74 -0.53 5.37
N ALA A 396 10.87 -1.86 5.39
CA ALA A 396 11.83 -2.55 6.24
C ALA A 396 13.28 -2.18 5.87
N LEU A 397 13.63 -2.18 4.58
CA LEU A 397 14.95 -1.82 4.11
C LEU A 397 15.30 -0.35 4.42
N VAL A 398 14.38 0.59 4.18
CA VAL A 398 14.59 2.01 4.50
C VAL A 398 14.73 2.21 6.00
N ALA A 399 14.00 1.46 6.83
CA ALA A 399 14.13 1.52 8.28
C ALA A 399 15.49 0.99 8.77
N LEU A 400 16.05 -0.06 8.14
CA LEU A 400 17.40 -0.58 8.42
C LEU A 400 18.49 0.37 7.94
N LEU A 401 18.31 0.98 6.77
CA LEU A 401 19.30 1.85 6.14
C LEU A 401 19.20 3.32 6.59
N ARG A 402 18.44 3.63 7.64
CA ARG A 402 18.27 5.00 8.15
C ARG A 402 19.64 5.59 8.53
N PRO A 403 20.01 6.79 8.01
CA PRO A 403 21.29 7.40 8.29
C PRO A 403 21.38 7.88 9.74
N ARG A 404 22.60 7.86 10.31
CA ARG A 404 22.88 8.41 11.64
C ARG A 404 22.71 9.92 11.68
N ARG A 405 22.47 10.45 12.88
CA ARG A 405 22.45 11.90 13.12
C ARG A 405 23.85 12.49 12.99
N ARG A 406 23.94 13.68 12.39
CA ARG A 406 25.19 14.43 12.26
C ARG A 406 25.85 14.78 13.61
N GLU A 407 25.03 14.96 14.65
CA GLU A 407 25.50 15.32 16.01
C GLU A 407 26.23 14.16 16.70
N GLU A 408 25.97 12.92 16.32
CA GLU A 408 26.54 11.70 16.92
C GLU A 408 27.71 11.13 16.11
N ALA A 409 28.02 11.71 14.96
CA ALA A 409 29.06 11.21 14.06
C ALA A 409 30.06 12.31 13.66
N SER A 410 31.35 11.96 13.50
CA SER A 410 32.31 12.84 12.80
C SER A 410 31.77 13.14 11.38
N ARG A 411 32.09 14.32 10.82
CA ARG A 411 31.61 14.78 9.51
C ARG A 411 31.73 13.71 8.42
N ALA A 412 32.83 13.00 8.36
CA ALA A 412 33.06 11.92 7.41
C ALA A 412 32.08 10.76 7.59
N ARG A 413 31.85 10.28 8.82
CA ARG A 413 30.89 9.21 9.11
C ARG A 413 29.45 9.62 8.84
N ALA A 414 29.09 10.90 9.03
CA ALA A 414 27.76 11.42 8.71
C ALA A 414 27.48 11.44 7.20
N THR A 415 28.50 11.73 6.37
CA THR A 415 28.37 11.71 4.90
C THR A 415 28.28 10.27 4.39
N PHE A 416 29.10 9.37 4.87
CA PHE A 416 29.05 7.94 4.51
C PHE A 416 27.79 7.25 4.98
N GLY A 417 27.13 7.71 6.05
CA GLY A 417 25.88 7.15 6.56
C GLY A 417 24.69 7.23 5.59
N TRP A 418 24.72 8.19 4.64
CA TRP A 418 23.69 8.30 3.60
C TRP A 418 23.93 7.38 2.40
N LEU A 419 25.16 6.91 2.18
CA LEU A 419 25.52 6.11 1.01
C LEU A 419 24.65 4.85 0.84
N PRO A 420 24.40 4.01 1.87
CA PRO A 420 23.59 2.81 1.69
C PRO A 420 22.16 3.09 1.25
N VAL A 421 21.48 4.06 1.88
CA VAL A 421 20.11 4.40 1.52
C VAL A 421 20.04 5.10 0.16
N THR A 422 21.05 5.87 -0.22
CA THR A 422 21.16 6.48 -1.55
C THR A 422 21.36 5.41 -2.61
N ALA A 423 22.23 4.42 -2.38
CA ALA A 423 22.43 3.29 -3.27
C ALA A 423 21.12 2.51 -3.47
N PHE A 424 20.39 2.26 -2.40
CA PHE A 424 19.06 1.63 -2.48
C PHE A 424 18.06 2.50 -3.25
N ALA A 425 18.04 3.82 -3.03
CA ALA A 425 17.18 4.74 -3.76
C ALA A 425 17.49 4.77 -5.26
N VAL A 426 18.76 4.74 -5.64
CA VAL A 426 19.18 4.65 -7.06
C VAL A 426 18.74 3.32 -7.66
N LEU A 427 18.95 2.21 -6.97
CA LEU A 427 18.50 0.89 -7.42
C LEU A 427 16.98 0.84 -7.65
N LEU A 428 16.20 1.36 -6.70
CA LEU A 428 14.75 1.45 -6.83
C LEU A 428 14.35 2.40 -7.99
N ALA A 429 15.02 3.52 -8.16
CA ALA A 429 14.76 4.44 -9.26
C ALA A 429 15.03 3.78 -10.62
N VAL A 430 16.12 3.01 -10.75
CA VAL A 430 16.40 2.21 -11.95
C VAL A 430 15.31 1.18 -12.19
N ALA A 431 14.92 0.41 -11.17
CA ALA A 431 13.83 -0.57 -11.27
C ALA A 431 12.51 0.10 -11.69
N VAL A 432 12.16 1.25 -11.10
CA VAL A 432 10.98 2.03 -11.50
C VAL A 432 11.07 2.48 -12.94
N THR A 433 12.20 3.04 -13.38
CA THR A 433 12.38 3.55 -14.75
C THR A 433 12.23 2.44 -15.78
N LEU A 434 12.85 1.28 -15.54
CA LEU A 434 12.78 0.12 -16.43
C LEU A 434 11.37 -0.49 -16.51
N ASN A 435 10.54 -0.29 -15.48
CA ASN A 435 9.19 -0.84 -15.39
C ASN A 435 8.09 0.24 -15.45
N PHE A 436 8.41 1.48 -15.82
CA PHE A 436 7.46 2.59 -15.76
C PHE A 436 6.41 2.49 -16.86
N ARG A 437 6.85 2.30 -18.11
CA ARG A 437 5.99 2.17 -19.30
C ARG A 437 6.27 0.87 -19.99
N VAL A 438 5.52 -0.15 -19.63
CA VAL A 438 5.67 -1.48 -20.19
C VAL A 438 4.38 -1.86 -20.92
N THR A 439 4.53 -2.49 -22.09
CA THR A 439 3.39 -3.05 -22.83
C THR A 439 2.78 -4.22 -22.06
N ASN A 440 1.46 -4.24 -22.00
CA ASN A 440 0.68 -5.31 -21.38
C ASN A 440 -0.64 -5.50 -22.14
N GLY A 441 -1.49 -6.45 -21.76
CA GLY A 441 -2.75 -6.69 -22.44
C GLY A 441 -3.68 -5.48 -22.47
N ARG A 442 -3.62 -4.60 -21.45
CA ARG A 442 -4.40 -3.34 -21.44
C ARG A 442 -3.93 -2.38 -22.54
N THR A 443 -2.64 -2.35 -22.84
CA THR A 443 -2.07 -1.42 -23.84
C THR A 443 -2.43 -1.79 -25.27
N SER A 444 -2.80 -3.06 -25.52
CA SER A 444 -3.33 -3.55 -26.79
C SER A 444 -4.85 -3.36 -26.95
N SER A 445 -5.55 -2.97 -25.88
CA SER A 445 -6.99 -2.74 -25.92
C SER A 445 -7.32 -1.55 -26.82
N PRO A 446 -8.40 -1.62 -27.62
CA PRO A 446 -8.82 -0.50 -28.43
C PRO A 446 -9.27 0.69 -27.55
N PRO A 447 -9.20 1.92 -28.07
CA PRO A 447 -9.76 3.06 -27.39
C PRO A 447 -11.23 2.83 -27.04
N TRP A 448 -11.62 3.02 -25.78
CA TRP A 448 -12.97 2.80 -25.32
C TRP A 448 -13.99 3.69 -26.04
N THR A 449 -13.58 4.91 -26.40
CA THR A 449 -14.40 5.81 -27.24
C THR A 449 -14.78 5.17 -28.56
N SER A 450 -13.91 4.38 -29.18
CA SER A 450 -14.21 3.65 -30.43
C SER A 450 -15.20 2.50 -30.18
N VAL A 451 -15.11 1.83 -29.02
CA VAL A 451 -16.06 0.78 -28.62
C VAL A 451 -17.46 1.36 -28.45
N VAL A 452 -17.56 2.51 -27.76
CA VAL A 452 -18.84 3.21 -27.57
C VAL A 452 -19.41 3.68 -28.91
N ALA A 453 -18.60 4.22 -29.82
CA ALA A 453 -19.04 4.63 -31.16
C ALA A 453 -19.61 3.45 -31.97
N LYS A 454 -18.95 2.28 -31.90
CA LYS A 454 -19.47 1.03 -32.55
C LYS A 454 -20.78 0.58 -31.92
N ALA A 455 -20.89 0.65 -30.57
CA ALA A 455 -22.13 0.34 -29.88
C ALA A 455 -23.27 1.28 -30.30
N THR A 456 -23.01 2.60 -30.41
CA THR A 456 -23.98 3.58 -30.88
C THR A 456 -24.46 3.28 -32.29
N ALA A 457 -23.53 2.98 -33.21
CA ALA A 457 -23.88 2.60 -34.59
C ALA A 457 -24.71 1.31 -34.66
N ALA A 458 -24.33 0.28 -33.90
CA ALA A 458 -25.07 -0.97 -33.84
C ALA A 458 -26.49 -0.78 -33.26
N CYS A 459 -26.61 0.06 -32.21
CA CYS A 459 -27.88 0.35 -31.55
C CYS A 459 -28.81 1.29 -32.37
N ALA A 460 -28.32 1.87 -33.46
CA ALA A 460 -29.17 2.60 -34.42
C ALA A 460 -30.06 1.67 -35.27
N HIS A 461 -29.72 0.36 -35.39
CA HIS A 461 -30.51 -0.60 -36.14
C HIS A 461 -31.76 -1.01 -35.36
N PRO A 462 -32.93 -1.10 -36.01
CA PRO A 462 -34.15 -1.58 -35.39
C PRO A 462 -33.99 -3.00 -34.84
N GLY A 463 -34.55 -3.26 -33.66
CA GLY A 463 -34.51 -4.58 -33.00
C GLY A 463 -33.26 -4.88 -32.19
N VAL A 464 -32.19 -4.08 -32.31
CA VAL A 464 -30.99 -4.24 -31.46
C VAL A 464 -31.26 -3.65 -30.08
N THR A 465 -31.13 -4.46 -29.04
CA THR A 465 -31.32 -4.07 -27.63
C THR A 465 -30.03 -3.87 -26.88
N SER A 466 -28.92 -4.51 -27.32
CA SER A 466 -27.60 -4.39 -26.74
C SER A 466 -26.49 -4.65 -27.76
N TYR A 467 -25.30 -4.12 -27.50
CA TYR A 467 -24.08 -4.37 -28.25
C TYR A 467 -23.11 -5.18 -27.39
N LEU A 468 -22.68 -6.36 -27.86
CA LEU A 468 -21.70 -7.18 -27.16
C LEU A 468 -20.30 -6.83 -27.65
N TYR A 469 -19.50 -6.18 -26.78
CA TYR A 469 -18.08 -5.97 -27.01
C TYR A 469 -17.28 -7.17 -26.47
N THR A 470 -16.45 -7.74 -27.31
CA THR A 470 -15.53 -8.84 -26.96
C THR A 470 -14.09 -8.40 -27.18
N HIS A 471 -13.24 -8.62 -26.20
CA HIS A 471 -11.80 -8.43 -26.31
C HIS A 471 -11.08 -9.61 -25.64
N GLU A 472 -10.23 -10.29 -26.39
CA GLU A 472 -9.56 -11.52 -25.97
C GLU A 472 -10.59 -12.55 -25.43
N TRP A 473 -10.58 -12.81 -24.13
CA TRP A 473 -11.43 -13.79 -23.44
C TRP A 473 -12.51 -13.17 -22.52
N TRP A 474 -12.68 -11.83 -22.53
CA TRP A 474 -13.68 -11.15 -21.73
C TRP A 474 -14.65 -10.31 -22.58
N GLN A 475 -15.79 -10.04 -22.02
CA GLN A 475 -16.91 -9.39 -22.74
C GLN A 475 -17.60 -8.35 -21.85
N VAL A 476 -18.20 -7.34 -22.54
CA VAL A 476 -19.09 -6.35 -21.93
C VAL A 476 -20.32 -6.21 -22.81
N SER A 477 -21.50 -6.39 -22.23
CA SER A 477 -22.78 -6.11 -22.88
C SER A 477 -23.17 -4.65 -22.61
N ILE A 478 -23.28 -3.86 -23.66
CA ILE A 478 -23.65 -2.44 -23.61
C ILE A 478 -25.12 -2.32 -24.04
N PRO A 479 -26.06 -2.04 -23.10
CA PRO A 479 -27.46 -1.84 -23.44
C PRO A 479 -27.66 -0.59 -24.30
N CYS A 480 -28.48 -0.66 -25.34
CA CYS A 480 -28.66 0.43 -26.29
C CYS A 480 -29.24 1.70 -25.68
N TYR A 481 -30.01 1.61 -24.59
CA TYR A 481 -30.51 2.80 -23.88
C TYR A 481 -29.39 3.63 -23.21
N ARG A 482 -28.16 3.11 -23.14
CA ARG A 482 -26.98 3.80 -22.58
C ARG A 482 -26.19 4.61 -23.60
N VAL A 483 -26.42 4.38 -24.88
CA VAL A 483 -25.65 4.99 -26.00
C VAL A 483 -26.53 5.69 -27.02
N ARG A 484 -27.87 5.68 -26.80
CA ARG A 484 -28.85 6.43 -27.58
C ARG A 484 -29.00 7.88 -27.10
#